data_d6cfd5c63c9dbfac812f3a7483ad6c9d
#
_entry.id   d6cfd5c63c9dbfac812f3a7483ad6c9d
#
_cell.length_a   1.000
_cell.length_b   1.000
_cell.length_c   1.000
_cell.angle_alpha   90.00
_cell.angle_beta   90.00
_cell.angle_gamma   90.00
#
_symmetry.space_group_name_H-M   'P 1'
#
loop_
_entity.id
_entity.type
_entity.pdbx_description
1 polymer ?
#
loop_
_entity_poly.entity_id
_entity_poly.type
_entity_poly.pdbx_seq_one_letter_code
_entity_poly.pdbx_strand_id
1 'polypeptide(L)'
;MQLTHTRLLVKNYRDCFLFYRDVLGFPVLWGDEESLYADFDAGDAKLALFDRRQMAEAVGNDHLPLERKAMDRVVIIFRVENVDETYHGLKEQGVHFVAEPTSREAWRIRSAQFRDPDGTLIEINQGL
;
A
#
# COMPACT_ATOMS: atom_id res chain seq x y z
N MET A 1 16.83 5.21 17.96
CA MET A 1 16.23 5.34 16.59
C MET A 1 15.01 4.43 16.53
N GLN A 2 13.88 4.94 16.01
CA GLN A 2 12.63 4.17 15.95
C GLN A 2 11.94 4.41 14.61
N LEU A 3 11.54 3.35 13.94
CA LEU A 3 10.70 3.45 12.73
C LEU A 3 9.26 3.77 13.18
N THR A 4 8.74 4.93 12.81
CA THR A 4 7.40 5.36 13.22
C THR A 4 6.38 5.28 12.09
N HIS A 5 6.78 5.59 10.88
CA HIS A 5 5.90 5.66 9.72
C HIS A 5 6.55 5.07 8.49
N THR A 6 5.76 4.42 7.65
CA THR A 6 6.09 4.17 6.25
C THR A 6 5.23 5.13 5.42
N ARG A 7 5.87 6.07 4.74
CA ARG A 7 5.19 7.07 3.94
C ARG A 7 5.27 6.71 2.48
N LEU A 8 4.13 6.52 1.84
CA LEU A 8 4.03 6.29 0.40
C LEU A 8 3.90 7.65 -0.29
N LEU A 9 4.78 7.88 -1.26
CA LEU A 9 4.80 9.12 -2.03
C LEU A 9 3.98 8.89 -3.30
N VAL A 10 2.77 9.45 -3.34
CA VAL A 10 1.75 9.07 -4.32
C VAL A 10 1.43 10.22 -5.26
N LYS A 11 1.17 9.87 -6.51
CA LYS A 11 0.73 10.81 -7.55
C LYS A 11 -0.79 11.03 -7.45
N ASN A 12 -1.54 9.94 -7.24
CA ASN A 12 -3.00 9.96 -7.16
C ASN A 12 -3.44 9.90 -5.69
N TYR A 13 -3.21 10.99 -4.94
CA TYR A 13 -3.45 11.01 -3.50
C TYR A 13 -4.89 10.64 -3.14
N ARG A 14 -5.89 11.28 -3.79
CA ARG A 14 -7.29 11.03 -3.47
C ARG A 14 -7.68 9.56 -3.66
N ASP A 15 -7.30 8.97 -4.79
CA ASP A 15 -7.62 7.57 -5.09
C ASP A 15 -6.94 6.63 -4.10
N CYS A 16 -5.70 6.92 -3.70
CA CYS A 16 -4.99 6.14 -2.68
C CYS A 16 -5.64 6.30 -1.31
N PHE A 17 -6.02 7.51 -0.92
CA PHE A 17 -6.69 7.75 0.35
C PHE A 17 -7.98 6.92 0.46
N LEU A 18 -8.83 6.98 -0.57
CA LEU A 18 -10.07 6.22 -0.61
C LEU A 18 -9.83 4.71 -0.61
N PHE A 19 -8.79 4.25 -1.29
CA PHE A 19 -8.41 2.85 -1.33
C PHE A 19 -8.02 2.34 0.07
N TYR A 20 -7.14 3.04 0.77
CA TYR A 20 -6.69 2.60 2.09
C TYR A 20 -7.80 2.70 3.15
N ARG A 21 -8.63 3.74 3.08
CA ARG A 21 -9.75 3.91 4.01
C ARG A 21 -10.90 2.95 3.73
N ASP A 22 -11.36 2.88 2.47
CA ASP A 22 -12.62 2.22 2.13
C ASP A 22 -12.45 0.78 1.67
N VAL A 23 -11.40 0.46 0.92
CA VAL A 23 -11.15 -0.90 0.42
C VAL A 23 -10.39 -1.72 1.45
N LEU A 24 -9.26 -1.22 1.96
CA LEU A 24 -8.48 -1.93 2.97
C LEU A 24 -9.02 -1.70 4.39
N GLY A 25 -9.82 -0.67 4.61
CA GLY A 25 -10.51 -0.46 5.87
C GLY A 25 -9.64 0.04 7.01
N PHE A 26 -8.55 0.73 6.73
CA PHE A 26 -7.69 1.27 7.80
C PHE A 26 -8.30 2.52 8.42
N PRO A 27 -8.33 2.61 9.77
CA PRO A 27 -8.76 3.83 10.43
C PRO A 27 -7.85 5.01 10.07
N VAL A 28 -8.47 6.15 9.79
CA VAL A 28 -7.75 7.39 9.52
C VAL A 28 -7.36 8.02 10.85
N LEU A 29 -6.06 8.26 11.05
CA LEU A 29 -5.54 8.95 12.24
C LEU A 29 -5.47 10.45 12.02
N TRP A 30 -5.18 10.87 10.79
CA TRP A 30 -5.09 12.28 10.42
C TRP A 30 -5.27 12.45 8.91
N GLY A 31 -5.83 13.58 8.54
CA GLY A 31 -6.00 13.96 7.14
C GLY A 31 -7.32 13.49 6.55
N ASP A 32 -7.55 13.90 5.30
CA ASP A 32 -8.72 13.57 4.51
C ASP A 32 -8.35 13.41 3.03
N GLU A 33 -9.35 13.23 2.18
CA GLU A 33 -9.17 13.00 0.75
C GLU A 33 -8.60 14.19 -0.03
N GLU A 34 -8.52 15.38 0.58
CA GLU A 34 -8.04 16.60 -0.06
C GLU A 34 -6.80 17.19 0.60
N SER A 35 -6.39 16.67 1.76
CA SER A 35 -5.29 17.26 2.54
C SER A 35 -3.90 16.99 1.96
N LEU A 36 -3.77 16.10 0.97
CA LEU A 36 -2.51 15.69 0.35
C LEU A 36 -1.51 15.00 1.28
N TYR A 37 -1.90 14.77 2.51
CA TYR A 37 -1.19 13.98 3.52
C TYR A 37 -2.21 13.29 4.41
N ALA A 38 -1.96 12.03 4.75
CA ALA A 38 -2.80 11.30 5.68
C ALA A 38 -1.97 10.25 6.42
N ASP A 39 -2.39 9.96 7.66
CA ASP A 39 -1.88 8.84 8.44
C ASP A 39 -2.99 7.83 8.67
N PHE A 40 -2.66 6.55 8.54
CA PHE A 40 -3.57 5.43 8.80
C PHE A 40 -3.00 4.54 9.90
N ASP A 41 -3.88 3.99 10.73
CA ASP A 41 -3.56 2.94 11.67
C ASP A 41 -3.54 1.60 10.94
N ALA A 42 -2.36 1.01 10.77
CA ALA A 42 -2.17 -0.27 10.11
C ALA A 42 -1.75 -1.36 11.11
N GLY A 43 -2.25 -1.30 12.34
CA GLY A 43 -1.87 -2.20 13.43
C GLY A 43 -0.75 -1.59 14.26
N ASP A 44 0.35 -2.31 14.44
CA ASP A 44 1.52 -1.81 15.19
C ASP A 44 2.36 -0.81 14.39
N ALA A 45 1.98 -0.55 13.15
CA ALA A 45 2.68 0.39 12.26
C ALA A 45 1.73 1.48 11.78
N LYS A 46 2.27 2.63 11.43
CA LYS A 46 1.53 3.69 10.76
C LYS A 46 1.91 3.72 9.29
N LEU A 47 0.89 3.77 8.45
CA LEU A 47 1.04 3.96 7.01
C LEU A 47 0.61 5.37 6.67
N ALA A 48 1.48 6.13 6.00
CA ALA A 48 1.18 7.50 5.63
C ALA A 48 1.14 7.65 4.11
N LEU A 49 0.33 8.58 3.64
CA LEU A 49 0.31 9.01 2.25
C LEU A 49 0.74 10.47 2.19
N PHE A 50 1.58 10.79 1.21
CA PHE A 50 1.97 12.16 0.95
C PHE A 50 2.05 12.41 -0.54
N ASP A 51 1.64 13.60 -0.96
CA ASP A 51 1.78 14.00 -2.36
C ASP A 51 3.24 13.95 -2.79
N ARG A 52 3.52 13.19 -3.86
CA ARG A 52 4.88 12.93 -4.34
C ARG A 52 5.62 14.20 -4.70
N ARG A 53 4.92 15.17 -5.30
CA ARG A 53 5.53 16.43 -5.74
C ARG A 53 6.01 17.27 -4.56
N GLN A 54 5.23 17.32 -3.49
CA GLN A 54 5.62 18.08 -2.30
C GLN A 54 6.88 17.51 -1.66
N MET A 55 6.98 16.18 -1.57
CA MET A 55 8.19 15.56 -1.05
C MET A 55 9.38 15.78 -1.99
N ALA A 56 9.14 15.70 -3.30
CA ALA A 56 10.17 15.95 -4.32
C ALA A 56 10.75 17.37 -4.20
N GLU A 57 9.90 18.37 -3.99
CA GLU A 57 10.34 19.74 -3.77
C GLU A 57 11.21 19.84 -2.51
N ALA A 58 10.79 19.19 -1.43
CA ALA A 58 11.50 19.24 -0.16
C ALA A 58 12.91 18.66 -0.24
N VAL A 59 13.13 17.65 -1.11
CA VAL A 59 14.44 17.00 -1.26
C VAL A 59 15.18 17.42 -2.53
N GLY A 60 14.65 18.37 -3.30
CA GLY A 60 15.33 18.97 -4.44
C GLY A 60 15.33 18.12 -5.71
N ASN A 61 14.38 17.20 -5.89
CA ASN A 61 14.31 16.35 -7.08
C ASN A 61 13.02 16.49 -7.89
N ASP A 62 12.29 17.58 -7.70
CA ASP A 62 11.04 17.89 -8.41
C ASP A 62 11.20 18.09 -9.92
N HIS A 63 12.44 18.24 -10.40
CA HIS A 63 12.78 18.29 -11.82
C HIS A 63 12.81 16.93 -12.51
N LEU A 64 12.75 15.83 -11.74
CA LEU A 64 12.77 14.48 -12.27
C LEU A 64 11.37 14.03 -12.70
N PRO A 65 11.26 12.99 -13.56
CA PRO A 65 9.95 12.45 -13.95
C PRO A 65 9.13 11.98 -12.76
N LEU A 66 7.82 12.31 -12.78
CA LEU A 66 6.89 11.90 -11.73
C LEU A 66 6.72 10.38 -11.65
N GLU A 67 6.73 9.72 -12.79
CA GLU A 67 6.62 8.27 -12.90
C GLU A 67 7.88 7.66 -13.49
N ARG A 68 8.21 6.46 -12.98
CA ARG A 68 9.32 5.69 -13.49
C ARG A 68 8.93 4.21 -13.54
N LYS A 69 9.01 3.61 -14.73
CA LYS A 69 8.82 2.16 -14.89
C LYS A 69 10.11 1.45 -14.53
N ALA A 70 10.04 0.57 -13.54
CA ALA A 70 11.16 -0.23 -13.07
C ALA A 70 10.61 -1.47 -12.35
N MET A 71 11.49 -2.43 -12.06
CA MET A 71 11.14 -3.50 -11.12
C MET A 71 10.84 -2.90 -9.76
N ASP A 72 9.90 -3.52 -9.03
CA ASP A 72 9.55 -3.07 -7.69
C ASP A 72 10.75 -3.13 -6.76
N ARG A 73 10.91 -2.12 -5.94
CA ARG A 73 11.98 -2.03 -4.95
C ARG A 73 11.48 -2.16 -3.54
N VAL A 74 10.17 -2.05 -3.34
CA VAL A 74 9.53 -2.12 -2.03
C VAL A 74 8.22 -2.87 -2.17
N VAL A 75 7.89 -3.66 -1.18
CA VAL A 75 6.58 -4.30 -1.02
C VAL A 75 6.07 -4.03 0.39
N ILE A 76 4.79 -3.65 0.50
CA ILE A 76 4.12 -3.50 1.77
C ILE A 76 3.40 -4.82 2.08
N ILE A 77 3.68 -5.41 3.22
CA ILE A 77 3.18 -6.73 3.58
C ILE A 77 2.19 -6.63 4.74
N PHE A 78 1.01 -7.19 4.54
CA PHE A 78 0.00 -7.35 5.58
C PHE A 78 -0.19 -8.83 5.88
N ARG A 79 -0.10 -9.19 7.16
CA ARG A 79 -0.49 -10.52 7.60
C ARG A 79 -2.01 -10.58 7.71
N VAL A 80 -2.59 -11.65 7.20
CA VAL A 80 -4.01 -11.94 7.30
C VAL A 80 -4.21 -13.35 7.86
N GLU A 81 -5.39 -13.63 8.39
CA GLU A 81 -5.68 -14.96 8.93
C GLU A 81 -5.88 -15.99 7.82
N ASN A 82 -6.52 -15.58 6.71
CA ASN A 82 -6.80 -16.46 5.58
C ASN A 82 -6.62 -15.69 4.28
N VAL A 83 -5.57 -16.02 3.53
CA VAL A 83 -5.25 -15.33 2.28
C VAL A 83 -6.35 -15.51 1.25
N ASP A 84 -6.92 -16.73 1.13
CA ASP A 84 -7.95 -16.99 0.11
C ASP A 84 -9.24 -16.21 0.38
N GLU A 85 -9.67 -16.14 1.64
CA GLU A 85 -10.85 -15.35 2.01
C GLU A 85 -10.61 -13.85 1.77
N THR A 86 -9.46 -13.34 2.17
CA THR A 86 -9.11 -11.93 1.95
C THR A 86 -9.02 -11.63 0.45
N TYR A 87 -8.42 -12.53 -0.32
CA TYR A 87 -8.35 -12.43 -1.77
C TYR A 87 -9.74 -12.30 -2.40
N HIS A 88 -10.65 -13.20 -2.05
CA HIS A 88 -12.01 -13.16 -2.60
C HIS A 88 -12.76 -11.88 -2.20
N GLY A 89 -12.65 -11.47 -0.95
CA GLY A 89 -13.27 -10.24 -0.46
C GLY A 89 -12.76 -8.99 -1.17
N LEU A 90 -11.46 -8.90 -1.37
CA LEU A 90 -10.86 -7.76 -2.08
C LEU A 90 -11.21 -7.76 -3.57
N LYS A 91 -11.27 -8.92 -4.20
CA LYS A 91 -11.73 -9.03 -5.59
C LYS A 91 -13.16 -8.54 -5.76
N GLU A 92 -14.05 -8.87 -4.83
CA GLU A 92 -15.44 -8.38 -4.85
C GLU A 92 -15.50 -6.85 -4.74
N GLN A 93 -14.51 -6.23 -4.13
CA GLN A 93 -14.40 -4.77 -4.05
C GLN A 93 -13.66 -4.16 -5.25
N GLY A 94 -13.35 -4.94 -6.27
CA GLY A 94 -12.73 -4.46 -7.49
C GLY A 94 -11.21 -4.46 -7.52
N VAL A 95 -10.55 -5.07 -6.54
CA VAL A 95 -9.08 -5.18 -6.52
C VAL A 95 -8.62 -6.19 -7.57
N HIS A 96 -7.65 -5.79 -8.38
CA HIS A 96 -7.01 -6.66 -9.36
C HIS A 96 -5.70 -7.22 -8.80
N PHE A 97 -5.62 -8.54 -8.64
CA PHE A 97 -4.43 -9.20 -8.15
C PHE A 97 -3.44 -9.45 -9.28
N VAL A 98 -2.17 -9.15 -9.03
CA VAL A 98 -1.08 -9.46 -9.97
C VAL A 98 -0.55 -10.87 -9.75
N ALA A 99 -0.77 -11.46 -8.57
CA ALA A 99 -0.49 -12.86 -8.29
C ALA A 99 -1.58 -13.41 -7.38
N GLU A 100 -2.18 -14.52 -7.80
CA GLU A 100 -3.24 -15.20 -7.04
C GLU A 100 -2.67 -15.93 -5.83
N PRO A 101 -3.53 -16.33 -4.86
CA PRO A 101 -3.08 -17.09 -3.70
C PRO A 101 -2.24 -18.30 -4.10
N THR A 102 -1.02 -18.35 -3.61
CA THR A 102 -0.05 -19.39 -3.93
C THR A 102 0.73 -19.76 -2.67
N SER A 103 0.88 -21.05 -2.43
CA SER A 103 1.75 -21.54 -1.37
C SER A 103 3.20 -21.50 -1.84
N ARG A 104 4.01 -20.75 -1.11
CA ARG A 104 5.44 -20.58 -1.38
C ARG A 104 6.22 -21.33 -0.32
N GLU A 105 6.52 -22.61 -0.58
CA GLU A 105 7.17 -23.48 0.40
C GLU A 105 8.52 -22.92 0.86
N ALA A 106 9.32 -22.42 -0.08
CA ALA A 106 10.62 -21.83 0.23
C ALA A 106 10.52 -20.59 1.14
N TRP A 107 9.40 -19.87 1.09
CA TRP A 107 9.16 -18.69 1.94
C TRP A 107 8.35 -19.03 3.19
N ARG A 108 7.82 -20.25 3.27
CA ARG A 108 6.96 -20.73 4.36
C ARG A 108 5.69 -19.91 4.55
N ILE A 109 5.15 -19.40 3.46
CA ILE A 109 3.91 -18.62 3.46
C ILE A 109 3.00 -19.01 2.31
N ARG A 110 1.72 -18.72 2.48
CA ARG A 110 0.77 -18.59 1.39
C ARG A 110 0.54 -17.10 1.18
N SER A 111 0.66 -16.64 -0.05
CA SER A 111 0.61 -15.20 -0.35
C SER A 111 -0.15 -14.90 -1.63
N ALA A 112 -0.62 -13.66 -1.71
CA ALA A 112 -1.17 -13.07 -2.93
C ALA A 112 -0.72 -11.61 -2.99
N GLN A 113 -0.59 -11.07 -4.21
CA GLN A 113 -0.08 -9.72 -4.40
C GLN A 113 -1.02 -8.91 -5.29
N PHE A 114 -1.17 -7.64 -4.94
CA PHE A 114 -1.95 -6.66 -5.71
C PHE A 114 -1.29 -5.29 -5.64
N ARG A 115 -1.85 -4.32 -6.35
CA ARG A 115 -1.31 -2.96 -6.34
C ARG A 115 -2.37 -1.98 -5.86
N ASP A 116 -1.92 -0.94 -5.17
CA ASP A 116 -2.76 0.20 -4.87
C ASP A 116 -2.97 1.06 -6.15
N PRO A 117 -3.84 2.08 -6.12
CA PRO A 117 -4.09 2.91 -7.30
C PRO A 117 -2.88 3.66 -7.85
N ASP A 118 -1.82 3.81 -7.07
CA ASP A 118 -0.56 4.44 -7.51
C ASP A 118 0.48 3.43 -8.00
N GLY A 119 0.17 2.14 -7.94
CA GLY A 119 1.06 1.07 -8.39
C GLY A 119 1.95 0.48 -7.31
N THR A 120 1.81 0.88 -6.05
CA THR A 120 2.57 0.30 -4.94
C THR A 120 2.24 -1.18 -4.80
N LEU A 121 3.26 -2.02 -4.75
CA LEU A 121 3.10 -3.46 -4.58
C LEU A 121 2.71 -3.78 -3.14
N ILE A 122 1.64 -4.55 -2.99
CA ILE A 122 1.12 -4.99 -1.70
C ILE A 122 1.02 -6.51 -1.70
N GLU A 123 1.45 -7.11 -0.61
CA GLU A 123 1.31 -8.54 -0.38
C GLU A 123 0.42 -8.78 0.83
N ILE A 124 -0.48 -9.75 0.72
CA ILE A 124 -1.13 -10.36 1.87
C ILE A 124 -0.57 -11.76 2.05
N ASN A 125 -0.31 -12.16 3.31
CA ASN A 125 0.22 -13.50 3.56
C ASN A 125 -0.27 -14.09 4.88
N GLN A 126 -0.11 -15.40 4.97
CA GLN A 126 -0.29 -16.20 6.19
C GLN A 126 0.83 -17.24 6.25
N GLY A 127 1.14 -17.71 7.43
CA GLY A 127 2.08 -18.83 7.60
C GLY A 127 1.51 -20.13 7.05
N LEU A 128 2.38 -20.99 6.56
CA LEU A 128 2.02 -22.36 6.18
C LEU A 128 1.99 -23.27 7.40
#